data_3003993877cbe8100d322f2002a2dd0a
#
_entry.id   3003993877cbe8100d322f2002a2dd0a
#
_cell.length_a   1.000
_cell.length_b   1.000
_cell.length_c   1.000
_cell.angle_alpha   90.00
_cell.angle_beta   90.00
_cell.angle_gamma   90.00
#
_symmetry.space_group_name_H-M   'P 1'
#
loop_
_entity.id
_entity.type
_entity.pdbx_description
1 polymer ?
#
loop_
_entity_poly.entity_id
_entity_poly.type
_entity_poly.pdbx_seq_one_letter_code
_entity_poly.pdbx_strand_id
1 'polypeptide(L)'
;MNGQSISDFKVLVSNLLKARFPYLYISTWEEERAVDVIRSVVTDESLIKTTRKVFTWSVTKGLSENGQKGKEETKAPLKALDFVENYHEPAIFILKDFHVYFGANGRPSDNQLIRKIRDLLPTLKQSPSPKNVIFVSPSLVLPDDLQKDLTIVDFDLPTFSEIKYVLDEMIYANQRSGRIVIDLKNDEKERLAKAALGLTLHEAENAFARAMVEDGRLDIKDVEVIIEEKRQIIKKSGILEFIKSDLKIEDVGGLENLKRWLKKRDKSWLDSAQKYGLPAPKGVLITGVPGCGKSLIAKSISAMWQLPLLRLDMGKIFSGIVGSSEENMRKAIQTVEAISPSILWIDEIEKGFSGLSSSGDSGTSNRIFGTFLTWMQEKTKPVFVVATANNIHSLPAELLRKGRFDEIFFVDLPTMKERMDIFRVHMQKRLIDPQVMGHFEINDGVLERLAQLTEGYVGAEVEQIVISALFEAYSEDRSIDFGDFEKAINNTVPLSITQAEQIHSIREWANVRAVAATPKEDRAEYKSKKEIVLSPPPKDEDVRMERGGRAVDF
;
A
#
# COMPACT_ATOMS: atom_id res chain seq x y z
N MET A 1 8.75 6.34 -16.57
CA MET A 1 10.14 6.06 -16.14
C MET A 1 10.39 4.55 -16.03
N ASN A 2 9.91 3.74 -17.00
CA ASN A 2 9.85 2.28 -16.83
C ASN A 2 10.93 1.49 -17.60
N GLY A 3 11.96 2.12 -18.08
CA GLY A 3 13.11 1.47 -18.73
C GLY A 3 14.45 1.92 -18.17
N GLN A 4 14.43 2.79 -17.18
CA GLN A 4 15.64 3.42 -16.65
C GLN A 4 16.35 2.59 -15.58
N SER A 5 15.65 1.79 -14.77
CA SER A 5 16.23 1.22 -13.55
C SER A 5 17.40 0.26 -13.78
N ILE A 6 17.30 -0.70 -14.73
CA ILE A 6 18.44 -1.60 -14.99
C ILE A 6 19.56 -0.90 -15.75
N SER A 7 19.24 -0.03 -16.70
CA SER A 7 20.26 0.78 -17.39
C SER A 7 21.01 1.65 -16.40
N ASP A 8 20.30 2.32 -15.49
CA ASP A 8 20.89 3.18 -14.46
C ASP A 8 21.72 2.37 -13.45
N PHE A 9 21.23 1.18 -13.04
CA PHE A 9 21.99 0.25 -12.21
C PHE A 9 23.28 -0.19 -12.89
N LYS A 10 23.23 -0.60 -14.18
CA LYS A 10 24.41 -0.99 -14.96
C LYS A 10 25.44 0.15 -15.04
N VAL A 11 24.96 1.37 -15.32
CA VAL A 11 25.83 2.56 -15.38
C VAL A 11 26.41 2.85 -14.00
N LEU A 12 25.62 2.83 -12.93
CA LEU A 12 26.10 3.06 -11.57
C LEU A 12 27.16 2.03 -11.16
N VAL A 13 26.85 0.73 -11.31
CA VAL A 13 27.78 -0.34 -10.98
C VAL A 13 29.06 -0.23 -11.80
N SER A 14 28.96 0.03 -13.13
CA SER A 14 30.14 0.22 -13.96
C SER A 14 31.03 1.36 -13.47
N ASN A 15 30.42 2.49 -13.06
CA ASN A 15 31.15 3.66 -12.54
C ASN A 15 31.84 3.35 -11.20
N LEU A 16 31.13 2.66 -10.28
CA LEU A 16 31.72 2.24 -8.99
C LEU A 16 32.88 1.26 -9.19
N LEU A 17 32.74 0.32 -10.12
CA LEU A 17 33.80 -0.63 -10.45
C LEU A 17 35.01 0.07 -11.11
N LYS A 18 34.78 1.04 -12.01
CA LYS A 18 35.85 1.85 -12.62
C LYS A 18 36.56 2.72 -11.58
N ALA A 19 35.79 3.29 -10.65
CA ALA A 19 36.33 4.11 -9.56
C ALA A 19 36.99 3.26 -8.45
N ARG A 20 37.06 1.93 -8.64
CA ARG A 20 37.71 0.97 -7.73
C ARG A 20 37.14 1.00 -6.31
N PHE A 21 35.80 1.16 -6.18
CA PHE A 21 35.14 0.98 -4.90
C PHE A 21 35.36 -0.46 -4.42
N PRO A 22 36.01 -0.68 -3.28
CA PRO A 22 36.45 -2.01 -2.87
C PRO A 22 35.28 -2.92 -2.52
N TYR A 23 34.26 -2.40 -1.85
CA TYR A 23 33.11 -3.12 -1.36
C TYR A 23 31.80 -2.52 -1.84
N LEU A 24 30.94 -3.34 -2.49
CA LEU A 24 29.56 -3.01 -2.82
C LEU A 24 28.64 -3.97 -2.06
N TYR A 25 27.50 -3.49 -1.63
CA TYR A 25 26.47 -4.29 -0.99
C TYR A 25 25.14 -4.13 -1.74
N ILE A 26 24.60 -5.23 -2.25
CA ILE A 26 23.34 -5.30 -2.98
C ILE A 26 22.37 -6.13 -2.16
N SER A 27 21.26 -5.49 -1.71
CA SER A 27 20.18 -6.15 -1.00
C SER A 27 19.09 -6.55 -1.96
N THR A 28 18.93 -7.85 -2.24
CA THR A 28 17.90 -8.37 -3.15
C THR A 28 17.60 -9.84 -2.90
N TRP A 29 16.34 -10.23 -3.12
CA TRP A 29 15.92 -11.63 -3.18
C TRP A 29 16.24 -12.30 -4.53
N GLU A 30 16.52 -11.48 -5.55
CA GLU A 30 16.82 -11.93 -6.92
C GLU A 30 18.32 -12.12 -7.14
N GLU A 31 18.91 -13.00 -6.34
CA GLU A 31 20.35 -13.25 -6.33
C GLU A 31 20.92 -13.56 -7.72
N GLU A 32 20.27 -14.47 -8.46
CA GLU A 32 20.75 -14.89 -9.78
C GLU A 32 20.64 -13.76 -10.80
N ARG A 33 19.51 -13.03 -10.82
CA ARG A 33 19.34 -11.87 -11.69
C ARG A 33 20.40 -10.79 -11.41
N ALA A 34 20.70 -10.51 -10.13
CA ALA A 34 21.72 -9.55 -9.76
C ALA A 34 23.11 -10.00 -10.25
N VAL A 35 23.46 -11.27 -10.07
CA VAL A 35 24.72 -11.85 -10.55
C VAL A 35 24.82 -11.76 -12.08
N ASP A 36 23.76 -12.06 -12.81
CA ASP A 36 23.75 -12.02 -14.28
C ASP A 36 23.85 -10.60 -14.82
N VAL A 37 23.17 -9.63 -14.17
CA VAL A 37 23.31 -8.21 -14.52
C VAL A 37 24.74 -7.73 -14.25
N ILE A 38 25.36 -8.08 -13.11
CA ILE A 38 26.77 -7.75 -12.81
C ILE A 38 27.69 -8.35 -13.87
N ARG A 39 27.49 -9.63 -14.23
CA ARG A 39 28.27 -10.27 -15.30
C ARG A 39 28.12 -9.52 -16.62
N SER A 40 26.88 -9.14 -16.99
CA SER A 40 26.65 -8.37 -18.22
C SER A 40 27.38 -7.03 -18.22
N VAL A 41 27.48 -6.34 -17.08
CA VAL A 41 28.24 -5.09 -16.94
C VAL A 41 29.74 -5.32 -17.15
N VAL A 42 30.25 -6.44 -16.65
CA VAL A 42 31.70 -6.76 -16.71
C VAL A 42 32.13 -7.22 -18.10
N THR A 43 31.24 -7.91 -18.82
CA THR A 43 31.52 -8.40 -20.18
C THR A 43 31.24 -7.37 -21.27
N ASP A 44 30.55 -6.28 -20.95
CA ASP A 44 30.27 -5.19 -21.90
C ASP A 44 31.48 -4.26 -22.00
N GLU A 45 32.24 -4.37 -23.09
CA GLU A 45 33.41 -3.54 -23.37
C GLU A 45 33.10 -2.03 -23.46
N SER A 46 31.86 -1.67 -23.77
CA SER A 46 31.41 -0.27 -23.75
C SER A 46 31.33 0.32 -22.35
N LEU A 47 31.02 -0.53 -21.38
CA LEU A 47 30.94 -0.17 -19.96
C LEU A 47 32.27 -0.32 -19.25
N ILE A 48 32.99 -1.43 -19.42
CA ILE A 48 34.26 -1.71 -18.73
C ILE A 48 35.30 -2.23 -19.74
N LYS A 49 36.33 -1.42 -20.03
CA LYS A 49 37.37 -1.77 -21.00
C LYS A 49 38.34 -2.85 -20.51
N THR A 50 38.51 -3.01 -19.20
CA THR A 50 39.43 -3.98 -18.60
C THR A 50 38.69 -5.29 -18.40
N THR A 51 39.09 -6.36 -19.08
CA THR A 51 38.58 -7.70 -18.85
C THR A 51 38.79 -8.12 -17.40
N ARG A 52 37.73 -8.55 -16.71
CA ARG A 52 37.78 -8.98 -15.32
C ARG A 52 37.18 -10.38 -15.19
N LYS A 53 37.82 -11.22 -14.40
CA LYS A 53 37.23 -12.51 -14.03
C LYS A 53 36.14 -12.32 -12.98
N VAL A 54 35.04 -13.08 -13.10
CA VAL A 54 33.94 -13.03 -12.13
C VAL A 54 33.91 -14.33 -11.34
N PHE A 55 34.13 -14.20 -10.04
CA PHE A 55 34.01 -15.29 -9.08
C PHE A 55 32.72 -15.14 -8.28
N THR A 56 31.99 -16.23 -8.09
CA THR A 56 30.87 -16.31 -7.19
C THR A 56 31.19 -17.24 -6.04
N TRP A 57 30.85 -16.85 -4.83
CA TRP A 57 31.03 -17.64 -3.63
C TRP A 57 29.72 -17.92 -2.92
N SER A 58 29.59 -19.13 -2.43
CA SER A 58 28.59 -19.49 -1.41
C SER A 58 29.22 -20.48 -0.43
N VAL A 59 28.66 -20.54 0.78
CA VAL A 59 29.14 -21.45 1.83
C VAL A 59 29.09 -22.92 1.41
N THR A 60 28.22 -23.28 0.51
CA THR A 60 28.01 -24.66 0.03
C THR A 60 28.98 -25.05 -1.12
N LYS A 61 29.31 -24.08 -2.00
CA LYS A 61 30.08 -24.34 -3.23
C LYS A 61 31.52 -23.85 -3.17
N GLY A 62 31.82 -22.88 -2.27
CA GLY A 62 33.10 -22.16 -2.30
C GLY A 62 33.19 -21.18 -3.48
N LEU A 63 34.36 -20.66 -3.78
CA LEU A 63 34.62 -19.76 -4.92
C LEU A 63 34.59 -20.55 -6.24
N SER A 64 33.76 -20.10 -7.16
CA SER A 64 33.54 -20.66 -8.49
C SER A 64 33.78 -19.58 -9.55
N GLU A 65 34.59 -19.84 -10.54
CA GLU A 65 34.81 -18.96 -11.68
C GLU A 65 33.77 -19.28 -12.77
N ASN A 66 32.98 -18.28 -13.19
CA ASN A 66 32.00 -18.40 -14.28
C ASN A 66 31.06 -19.63 -14.21
N GLY A 67 30.66 -20.03 -12.98
CA GLY A 67 29.76 -21.18 -12.79
C GLY A 67 30.44 -22.57 -12.86
N GLN A 68 31.75 -22.63 -12.95
CA GLN A 68 32.51 -23.90 -12.86
C GLN A 68 32.43 -24.53 -11.46
N LYS A 69 32.97 -25.74 -11.29
CA LYS A 69 33.02 -26.40 -9.98
C LYS A 69 33.75 -25.53 -8.98
N GLY A 70 33.13 -25.24 -7.86
CA GLY A 70 33.73 -24.41 -6.81
C GLY A 70 34.94 -25.07 -6.13
N LYS A 71 35.85 -24.25 -5.62
CA LYS A 71 37.02 -24.67 -4.88
C LYS A 71 36.63 -25.06 -3.45
N GLU A 72 36.66 -26.34 -3.14
CA GLU A 72 36.31 -26.90 -1.81
C GLU A 72 37.01 -26.17 -0.64
N GLU A 73 38.28 -25.83 -0.80
CA GLU A 73 39.10 -25.14 0.20
C GLU A 73 38.55 -23.76 0.59
N THR A 74 37.81 -23.13 -0.31
CA THR A 74 37.27 -21.78 -0.13
C THR A 74 35.82 -21.76 0.40
N LYS A 75 35.24 -22.89 0.81
CA LYS A 75 33.92 -22.92 1.45
C LYS A 75 33.92 -22.14 2.77
N ALA A 76 34.97 -22.22 3.54
CA ALA A 76 35.14 -21.40 4.74
C ALA A 76 35.28 -19.92 4.34
N PRO A 77 34.48 -18.99 4.93
CA PRO A 77 34.45 -17.58 4.52
C PRO A 77 35.82 -16.89 4.69
N LEU A 78 36.60 -17.22 5.74
CA LEU A 78 37.95 -16.69 5.90
C LEU A 78 38.86 -17.11 4.75
N LYS A 79 38.81 -18.38 4.32
CA LYS A 79 39.60 -18.88 3.19
C LYS A 79 39.20 -18.25 1.86
N ALA A 80 37.91 -17.92 1.70
CA ALA A 80 37.43 -17.17 0.54
C ALA A 80 38.05 -15.77 0.51
N LEU A 81 38.07 -15.05 1.65
CA LEU A 81 38.71 -13.74 1.76
C LEU A 81 40.23 -13.80 1.60
N ASP A 82 40.92 -14.85 2.11
CA ASP A 82 42.34 -15.09 1.86
C ASP A 82 42.63 -15.28 0.36
N PHE A 83 41.76 -16.00 -0.36
CA PHE A 83 41.87 -16.12 -1.81
C PHE A 83 41.73 -14.78 -2.52
N VAL A 84 40.78 -13.94 -2.14
CA VAL A 84 40.56 -12.56 -2.68
C VAL A 84 41.83 -11.72 -2.47
N GLU A 85 42.45 -11.82 -1.30
CA GLU A 85 43.69 -11.10 -0.97
C GLU A 85 44.83 -11.48 -1.89
N ASN A 86 45.08 -12.79 -2.05
CA ASN A 86 46.19 -13.34 -2.78
C ASN A 86 45.97 -13.42 -4.30
N TYR A 87 44.83 -13.02 -4.80
CA TYR A 87 44.55 -13.01 -6.23
C TYR A 87 45.13 -11.77 -6.90
N HIS A 88 45.82 -11.92 -8.02
CA HIS A 88 46.63 -10.83 -8.61
C HIS A 88 46.10 -10.30 -9.94
N GLU A 89 45.11 -10.95 -10.57
CA GLU A 89 44.51 -10.49 -11.83
C GLU A 89 43.27 -9.61 -11.57
N PRO A 90 42.83 -8.82 -12.58
CA PRO A 90 41.57 -8.09 -12.48
C PRO A 90 40.38 -9.01 -12.23
N ALA A 91 39.63 -8.79 -11.14
CA ALA A 91 38.56 -9.68 -10.78
C ALA A 91 37.43 -8.99 -9.97
N ILE A 92 36.26 -9.61 -10.02
CA ILE A 92 35.12 -9.29 -9.17
C ILE A 92 34.73 -10.55 -8.41
N PHE A 93 34.58 -10.40 -7.11
CA PHE A 93 34.19 -11.47 -6.20
C PHE A 93 32.80 -11.19 -5.66
N ILE A 94 31.80 -11.99 -6.06
CA ILE A 94 30.42 -11.89 -5.61
C ILE A 94 30.21 -12.89 -4.48
N LEU A 95 30.03 -12.38 -3.27
CA LEU A 95 29.83 -13.20 -2.06
C LEU A 95 28.34 -13.23 -1.71
N LYS A 96 27.74 -14.42 -1.86
CA LYS A 96 26.32 -14.65 -1.62
C LYS A 96 26.07 -14.94 -0.14
N ASP A 97 24.98 -14.37 0.41
CA ASP A 97 24.50 -14.58 1.78
C ASP A 97 25.53 -14.31 2.90
N PHE A 98 26.49 -13.43 2.62
CA PHE A 98 27.53 -13.12 3.60
C PHE A 98 26.99 -12.36 4.84
N HIS A 99 25.78 -11.80 4.75
CA HIS A 99 25.08 -11.08 5.82
C HIS A 99 24.89 -11.91 7.10
N VAL A 100 24.83 -13.24 7.00
CA VAL A 100 24.69 -14.14 8.15
C VAL A 100 25.85 -14.03 9.15
N TYR A 101 27.01 -13.56 8.67
CA TYR A 101 28.21 -13.33 9.49
C TYR A 101 28.28 -11.91 10.06
N PHE A 102 27.39 -11.03 9.64
CA PHE A 102 27.33 -9.63 10.06
C PHE A 102 26.41 -9.38 11.27
N GLY A 103 25.85 -10.42 11.87
CA GLY A 103 25.02 -10.29 13.06
C GLY A 103 23.51 -10.26 12.79
N ALA A 104 23.03 -10.93 11.74
CA ALA A 104 21.63 -11.00 11.41
C ALA A 104 20.81 -11.87 12.37
N ASN A 105 19.53 -11.53 12.56
CA ASN A 105 18.54 -12.34 13.28
C ASN A 105 18.92 -12.70 14.73
N GLY A 106 19.51 -11.76 15.47
CA GLY A 106 19.89 -11.95 16.88
C GLY A 106 21.14 -12.80 17.09
N ARG A 107 21.83 -13.17 16.03
CA ARG A 107 23.16 -13.81 16.12
C ARG A 107 24.23 -12.73 16.26
N PRO A 108 25.26 -12.93 17.09
CA PRO A 108 26.38 -12.01 17.15
C PRO A 108 27.14 -11.98 15.83
N SER A 109 27.72 -10.84 15.51
CA SER A 109 28.63 -10.70 14.37
C SER A 109 29.90 -11.52 14.56
N ASP A 110 30.47 -12.04 13.46
CA ASP A 110 31.76 -12.70 13.47
C ASP A 110 32.90 -11.67 13.40
N ASN A 111 33.48 -11.37 14.56
CA ASN A 111 34.52 -10.35 14.69
C ASN A 111 35.77 -10.66 13.86
N GLN A 112 36.11 -11.94 13.63
CA GLN A 112 37.27 -12.32 12.82
C GLN A 112 37.02 -11.97 11.34
N LEU A 113 35.81 -12.26 10.83
CA LEU A 113 35.47 -11.94 9.46
C LEU A 113 35.37 -10.43 9.24
N ILE A 114 34.75 -9.69 10.18
CA ILE A 114 34.70 -8.23 10.12
C ILE A 114 36.11 -7.65 10.09
N ARG A 115 36.97 -8.12 10.98
CA ARG A 115 38.38 -7.68 11.02
C ARG A 115 39.07 -7.98 9.71
N LYS A 116 38.92 -9.20 9.17
CA LYS A 116 39.54 -9.60 7.89
C LYS A 116 39.09 -8.72 6.72
N ILE A 117 37.81 -8.36 6.66
CA ILE A 117 37.29 -7.45 5.64
C ILE A 117 37.95 -6.07 5.76
N ARG A 118 38.11 -5.53 6.98
CA ARG A 118 38.82 -4.27 7.20
C ARG A 118 40.30 -4.34 6.83
N ASP A 119 40.98 -5.43 7.13
CA ASP A 119 42.37 -5.61 6.75
C ASP A 119 42.59 -5.76 5.24
N LEU A 120 41.61 -6.33 4.55
CA LEU A 120 41.61 -6.47 3.10
C LEU A 120 41.41 -5.13 2.35
N LEU A 121 40.77 -4.13 2.98
CA LEU A 121 40.46 -2.86 2.36
C LEU A 121 41.67 -2.11 1.78
N PRO A 122 42.78 -1.91 2.51
CA PRO A 122 43.98 -1.29 1.95
C PRO A 122 44.54 -2.07 0.77
N THR A 123 44.57 -3.41 0.87
CA THR A 123 45.06 -4.30 -0.18
C THR A 123 44.26 -4.16 -1.47
N LEU A 124 42.93 -4.06 -1.37
CA LEU A 124 42.05 -3.85 -2.54
C LEU A 124 42.24 -2.46 -3.17
N LYS A 125 42.39 -1.40 -2.33
CA LYS A 125 42.59 -0.03 -2.80
C LYS A 125 43.97 0.17 -3.48
N GLN A 126 44.99 -0.47 -2.96
CA GLN A 126 46.38 -0.32 -3.44
C GLN A 126 46.77 -1.36 -4.51
N SER A 127 45.89 -2.33 -4.78
CA SER A 127 46.20 -3.37 -5.78
C SER A 127 46.45 -2.77 -7.17
N PRO A 128 47.52 -3.16 -7.87
CA PRO A 128 47.76 -2.74 -9.24
C PRO A 128 46.64 -3.22 -10.17
N SER A 129 46.10 -4.41 -9.95
CA SER A 129 44.96 -4.97 -10.66
C SER A 129 43.64 -4.58 -9.99
N PRO A 130 42.62 -4.11 -10.74
CA PRO A 130 41.34 -3.74 -10.15
C PRO A 130 40.62 -4.99 -9.59
N LYS A 131 40.38 -4.97 -8.27
CA LYS A 131 39.61 -5.99 -7.55
C LYS A 131 38.47 -5.36 -6.79
N ASN A 132 37.27 -5.96 -6.87
CA ASN A 132 36.10 -5.52 -6.14
C ASN A 132 35.43 -6.72 -5.48
N VAL A 133 34.88 -6.52 -4.30
CA VAL A 133 34.03 -7.51 -3.62
C VAL A 133 32.60 -6.98 -3.56
N ILE A 134 31.64 -7.78 -3.98
CA ILE A 134 30.22 -7.46 -4.01
C ILE A 134 29.49 -8.45 -3.11
N PHE A 135 28.86 -7.96 -2.06
CA PHE A 135 27.97 -8.75 -1.22
C PHE A 135 26.56 -8.73 -1.82
N VAL A 136 25.98 -9.89 -2.06
CA VAL A 136 24.59 -10.04 -2.52
C VAL A 136 23.83 -10.85 -1.48
N SER A 137 22.77 -10.28 -0.94
CA SER A 137 22.03 -10.87 0.18
C SER A 137 20.57 -10.43 0.18
N PRO A 138 19.64 -11.22 0.72
CA PRO A 138 18.21 -10.88 0.75
C PRO A 138 17.88 -9.73 1.72
N SER A 139 18.75 -9.47 2.70
CA SER A 139 18.55 -8.40 3.68
C SER A 139 19.83 -7.58 3.85
N LEU A 140 19.64 -6.27 4.09
CA LEU A 140 20.73 -5.37 4.40
C LEU A 140 21.09 -5.49 5.89
N VAL A 141 22.25 -6.10 6.17
CA VAL A 141 22.84 -6.15 7.51
C VAL A 141 24.19 -5.48 7.45
N LEU A 142 24.36 -4.39 8.17
CA LEU A 142 25.54 -3.55 8.10
C LEU A 142 26.16 -3.40 9.49
N PRO A 143 27.28 -4.08 9.79
CA PRO A 143 28.02 -3.88 11.03
C PRO A 143 28.50 -2.44 11.16
N ASP A 144 28.45 -1.88 12.35
CA ASP A 144 28.92 -0.50 12.62
C ASP A 144 30.35 -0.28 12.15
N ASP A 145 31.20 -1.28 12.31
CA ASP A 145 32.61 -1.26 11.90
C ASP A 145 32.81 -1.13 10.38
N LEU A 146 31.84 -1.53 9.57
CA LEU A 146 31.92 -1.55 8.10
C LEU A 146 31.08 -0.47 7.42
N GLN A 147 30.33 0.33 8.17
CA GLN A 147 29.40 1.34 7.61
C GLN A 147 30.05 2.33 6.64
N LYS A 148 31.31 2.70 6.89
CA LYS A 148 32.05 3.67 6.05
C LYS A 148 32.76 3.01 4.86
N ASP A 149 32.92 1.70 4.88
CA ASP A 149 33.70 0.96 3.90
C ASP A 149 32.82 0.27 2.85
N LEU A 150 31.55 0.01 3.17
CA LEU A 150 30.58 -0.61 2.29
C LEU A 150 29.74 0.45 1.56
N THR A 151 29.64 0.33 0.24
CA THR A 151 28.76 1.15 -0.57
C THR A 151 27.50 0.34 -0.90
N ILE A 152 26.35 0.83 -0.44
CA ILE A 152 25.05 0.22 -0.71
C ILE A 152 24.62 0.59 -2.13
N VAL A 153 24.16 -0.41 -2.88
CA VAL A 153 23.62 -0.24 -4.24
C VAL A 153 22.25 -0.88 -4.28
N ASP A 154 21.23 -0.07 -4.58
CA ASP A 154 19.86 -0.53 -4.71
C ASP A 154 19.69 -1.34 -6.01
N PHE A 155 18.95 -2.45 -5.91
CA PHE A 155 18.62 -3.32 -7.03
C PHE A 155 17.10 -3.45 -7.12
N ASP A 156 16.53 -2.78 -8.09
CA ASP A 156 15.08 -2.71 -8.26
C ASP A 156 14.48 -4.04 -8.75
N LEU A 157 13.21 -4.24 -8.42
CA LEU A 157 12.41 -5.34 -8.96
C LEU A 157 12.31 -5.24 -10.49
N PRO A 158 11.92 -6.34 -11.16
CA PRO A 158 11.83 -6.40 -12.62
C PRO A 158 10.92 -5.31 -13.19
N THR A 159 11.37 -4.73 -14.29
CA THR A 159 10.59 -3.77 -15.07
C THR A 159 9.49 -4.48 -15.86
N PHE A 160 8.51 -3.71 -16.33
CA PHE A 160 7.47 -4.21 -17.23
C PHE A 160 8.07 -4.92 -18.45
N SER A 161 9.15 -4.38 -19.03
CA SER A 161 9.80 -4.96 -20.23
C SER A 161 10.40 -6.32 -19.94
N GLU A 162 11.01 -6.52 -18.75
CA GLU A 162 11.58 -7.80 -18.35
C GLU A 162 10.51 -8.85 -18.07
N ILE A 163 9.44 -8.47 -17.35
CA ILE A 163 8.32 -9.37 -17.08
C ILE A 163 7.61 -9.77 -18.38
N LYS A 164 7.41 -8.80 -19.29
CA LYS A 164 6.83 -9.07 -20.60
C LYS A 164 7.71 -10.00 -21.44
N TYR A 165 9.03 -9.80 -21.41
CA TYR A 165 9.98 -10.68 -22.08
C TYR A 165 9.86 -12.12 -21.58
N VAL A 166 9.83 -12.32 -20.26
CA VAL A 166 9.65 -13.64 -19.64
C VAL A 166 8.31 -14.27 -20.05
N LEU A 167 7.23 -13.50 -20.02
CA LEU A 167 5.92 -13.98 -20.48
C LEU A 167 5.96 -14.42 -21.95
N ASP A 168 6.55 -13.61 -22.83
CA ASP A 168 6.64 -13.92 -24.27
C ASP A 168 7.54 -15.16 -24.52
N GLU A 169 8.65 -15.34 -23.79
CA GLU A 169 9.49 -16.54 -23.82
C GLU A 169 8.70 -17.79 -23.39
N MET A 170 7.95 -17.71 -22.30
CA MET A 170 7.12 -18.82 -21.81
C MET A 170 6.01 -19.17 -22.80
N ILE A 171 5.35 -18.19 -23.40
CA ILE A 171 4.35 -18.38 -24.45
C ILE A 171 5.00 -19.10 -25.64
N TYR A 172 6.14 -18.63 -26.12
CA TYR A 172 6.85 -19.21 -27.26
C TYR A 172 7.24 -20.68 -27.00
N ALA A 173 7.79 -20.97 -25.82
CA ALA A 173 8.19 -22.32 -25.45
C ALA A 173 6.99 -23.29 -25.38
N ASN A 174 5.86 -22.83 -24.85
CA ASN A 174 4.67 -23.67 -24.64
C ASN A 174 3.80 -23.80 -25.90
N GLN A 175 3.75 -22.81 -26.77
CA GLN A 175 3.10 -22.93 -28.09
C GLN A 175 3.70 -24.08 -28.93
N ARG A 176 5.01 -24.26 -28.86
CA ARG A 176 5.70 -25.35 -29.57
C ARG A 176 5.35 -26.74 -29.04
N SER A 177 5.01 -26.83 -27.76
CA SER A 177 4.64 -28.13 -27.15
C SER A 177 3.23 -28.60 -27.54
N GLY A 178 2.36 -27.69 -27.97
CA GLY A 178 0.95 -27.95 -28.30
C GLY A 178 0.08 -28.36 -27.11
N ARG A 179 0.62 -28.28 -25.89
CA ARG A 179 -0.07 -28.70 -24.67
C ARG A 179 -0.92 -27.61 -24.03
N ILE A 180 -0.63 -26.35 -24.34
CA ILE A 180 -1.28 -25.18 -23.77
C ILE A 180 -1.87 -24.33 -24.88
N VAL A 181 -3.13 -23.96 -24.74
CA VAL A 181 -3.83 -23.07 -25.68
C VAL A 181 -3.59 -21.63 -25.24
N ILE A 182 -2.96 -20.85 -26.11
CA ILE A 182 -2.73 -19.41 -25.85
C ILE A 182 -3.83 -18.62 -26.57
N ASP A 183 -4.72 -17.99 -25.79
CA ASP A 183 -5.83 -17.15 -26.29
C ASP A 183 -5.68 -15.73 -25.75
N LEU A 184 -4.65 -15.03 -26.24
CA LEU A 184 -4.29 -13.67 -25.80
C LEU A 184 -4.01 -12.76 -26.97
N LYS A 185 -4.65 -11.60 -26.96
CA LYS A 185 -4.29 -10.45 -27.80
C LYS A 185 -3.10 -9.69 -27.19
N ASN A 186 -2.48 -8.81 -27.99
CA ASN A 186 -1.31 -8.08 -27.52
C ASN A 186 -1.58 -7.17 -26.32
N ASP A 187 -2.74 -6.53 -26.26
CA ASP A 187 -3.18 -5.71 -25.12
C ASP A 187 -3.49 -6.55 -23.88
N GLU A 188 -3.96 -7.78 -24.05
CA GLU A 188 -4.21 -8.72 -22.95
C GLU A 188 -2.90 -9.27 -22.38
N LYS A 189 -1.90 -9.56 -23.22
CA LYS A 189 -0.54 -9.90 -22.77
C LYS A 189 0.08 -8.76 -21.94
N GLU A 190 -0.13 -7.51 -22.35
CA GLU A 190 0.32 -6.37 -21.56
C GLU A 190 -0.37 -6.28 -20.21
N ARG A 191 -1.66 -6.60 -20.13
CA ARG A 191 -2.40 -6.64 -18.85
C ARG A 191 -1.88 -7.73 -17.94
N LEU A 192 -1.62 -8.93 -18.44
CA LEU A 192 -1.01 -10.02 -17.67
C LEU A 192 0.38 -9.62 -17.14
N ALA A 193 1.23 -9.06 -17.99
CA ALA A 193 2.55 -8.59 -17.59
C ALA A 193 2.47 -7.45 -16.55
N LYS A 194 1.53 -6.51 -16.71
CA LYS A 194 1.27 -5.44 -15.73
C LYS A 194 0.73 -6.00 -14.40
N ALA A 195 -0.11 -7.04 -14.46
CA ALA A 195 -0.57 -7.72 -13.25
C ALA A 195 0.58 -8.35 -12.46
N ALA A 196 1.64 -8.82 -13.12
CA ALA A 196 2.82 -9.40 -12.48
C ALA A 196 3.87 -8.38 -11.98
N LEU A 197 3.70 -7.08 -12.28
CA LEU A 197 4.60 -6.02 -11.75
C LEU A 197 4.67 -6.08 -10.22
N GLY A 198 5.89 -5.96 -9.66
CA GLY A 198 6.13 -6.06 -8.24
C GLY A 198 6.42 -7.48 -7.72
N LEU A 199 6.37 -8.48 -8.59
CA LEU A 199 6.95 -9.79 -8.35
C LEU A 199 8.43 -9.81 -8.76
N THR A 200 9.21 -10.69 -8.14
CA THR A 200 10.51 -11.09 -8.69
C THR A 200 10.30 -11.82 -10.01
N LEU A 201 11.34 -11.92 -10.85
CA LEU A 201 11.22 -12.67 -12.12
C LEU A 201 10.77 -14.11 -11.88
N HIS A 202 11.35 -14.76 -10.88
CA HIS A 202 11.01 -16.15 -10.54
C HIS A 202 9.56 -16.29 -10.06
N GLU A 203 9.07 -15.36 -9.24
CA GLU A 203 7.67 -15.33 -8.81
C GLU A 203 6.72 -15.08 -9.98
N ALA A 204 7.09 -14.19 -10.92
CA ALA A 204 6.31 -13.94 -12.13
C ALA A 204 6.26 -15.19 -13.04
N GLU A 205 7.40 -15.86 -13.24
CA GLU A 205 7.46 -17.14 -13.95
C GLU A 205 6.55 -18.20 -13.32
N ASN A 206 6.61 -18.35 -12.00
CA ASN A 206 5.77 -19.29 -11.28
C ASN A 206 4.28 -18.96 -11.40
N ALA A 207 3.92 -17.67 -11.33
CA ALA A 207 2.54 -17.21 -11.51
C ALA A 207 2.01 -17.52 -12.93
N PHE A 208 2.81 -17.23 -13.96
CA PHE A 208 2.46 -17.56 -15.35
C PHE A 208 2.39 -19.07 -15.59
N ALA A 209 3.35 -19.84 -15.03
CA ALA A 209 3.35 -21.29 -15.14
C ALA A 209 2.10 -21.90 -14.47
N ARG A 210 1.73 -21.40 -13.29
CA ARG A 210 0.52 -21.83 -12.59
C ARG A 210 -0.73 -21.53 -13.42
N ALA A 211 -0.86 -20.31 -13.95
CA ALA A 211 -1.96 -19.93 -14.82
C ALA A 211 -2.10 -20.88 -16.03
N MET A 212 -0.98 -21.18 -16.71
CA MET A 212 -0.96 -22.08 -17.84
C MET A 212 -1.36 -23.53 -17.51
N VAL A 213 -1.12 -24.00 -16.29
CA VAL A 213 -1.35 -25.40 -15.88
C VAL A 213 -2.74 -25.60 -15.29
N GLU A 214 -3.37 -24.57 -14.73
CA GLU A 214 -4.63 -24.67 -13.99
C GLU A 214 -5.77 -25.21 -14.87
N ASP A 215 -5.88 -24.75 -16.12
CA ASP A 215 -6.90 -25.22 -17.07
C ASP A 215 -6.34 -25.59 -18.47
N GLY A 216 -5.00 -25.56 -18.64
CA GLY A 216 -4.35 -25.84 -19.91
C GLY A 216 -4.47 -24.71 -20.93
N ARG A 217 -4.85 -23.51 -20.49
CA ARG A 217 -4.99 -22.30 -21.30
C ARG A 217 -4.22 -21.15 -20.68
N LEU A 218 -3.99 -20.13 -21.47
CA LEU A 218 -3.55 -18.82 -20.99
C LEU A 218 -4.42 -17.75 -21.64
N ASP A 219 -5.28 -17.13 -20.85
CA ASP A 219 -6.21 -16.10 -21.29
C ASP A 219 -6.24 -14.88 -20.32
N ILE A 220 -7.10 -13.90 -20.58
CA ILE A 220 -7.19 -12.69 -19.78
C ILE A 220 -7.71 -12.94 -18.35
N LYS A 221 -8.41 -14.06 -18.09
CA LYS A 221 -8.92 -14.40 -16.76
C LYS A 221 -7.79 -14.77 -15.81
N ASP A 222 -6.65 -15.19 -16.33
CA ASP A 222 -5.46 -15.54 -15.56
C ASP A 222 -4.83 -14.35 -14.83
N VAL A 223 -5.26 -13.12 -15.11
CA VAL A 223 -4.95 -11.95 -14.28
C VAL A 223 -5.32 -12.21 -12.82
N GLU A 224 -6.43 -12.91 -12.54
CA GLU A 224 -6.84 -13.24 -11.18
C GLU A 224 -5.88 -14.21 -10.50
N VAL A 225 -5.36 -15.19 -11.24
CA VAL A 225 -4.35 -16.15 -10.73
C VAL A 225 -3.06 -15.43 -10.34
N ILE A 226 -2.62 -14.49 -11.17
CA ILE A 226 -1.42 -13.69 -10.90
C ILE A 226 -1.62 -12.80 -9.67
N ILE A 227 -2.79 -12.18 -9.53
CA ILE A 227 -3.14 -11.37 -8.36
C ILE A 227 -3.17 -12.23 -7.08
N GLU A 228 -3.65 -13.47 -7.16
CA GLU A 228 -3.64 -14.39 -6.01
C GLU A 228 -2.21 -14.78 -5.59
N GLU A 229 -1.27 -14.97 -6.52
CA GLU A 229 0.15 -15.16 -6.18
C GLU A 229 0.73 -13.94 -5.46
N LYS A 230 0.45 -12.73 -5.93
CA LYS A 230 0.83 -11.51 -5.21
C LYS A 230 0.28 -11.49 -3.78
N ARG A 231 -0.97 -11.91 -3.61
CA ARG A 231 -1.61 -12.00 -2.29
C ARG A 231 -0.85 -12.90 -1.34
N GLN A 232 -0.38 -14.06 -1.81
CA GLN A 232 0.41 -14.97 -0.99
C GLN A 232 1.73 -14.35 -0.53
N ILE A 233 2.38 -13.59 -1.40
CA ILE A 233 3.63 -12.90 -1.07
C ILE A 233 3.40 -11.78 -0.04
N ILE A 234 2.36 -10.98 -0.22
CA ILE A 234 1.97 -9.92 0.72
C ILE A 234 1.66 -10.52 2.09
N LYS A 235 0.93 -11.65 2.13
CA LYS A 235 0.58 -12.35 3.36
C LYS A 235 1.81 -12.78 4.17
N LYS A 236 2.90 -13.14 3.48
CA LYS A 236 4.19 -13.50 4.13
C LYS A 236 4.84 -12.32 4.85
N SER A 237 4.60 -11.07 4.42
CA SER A 237 5.15 -9.87 5.08
C SER A 237 4.55 -9.64 6.48
N GLY A 238 3.33 -10.14 6.74
CA GLY A 238 2.63 -10.06 8.02
C GLY A 238 2.10 -8.67 8.41
N ILE A 239 2.56 -7.60 7.75
CA ILE A 239 2.25 -6.19 8.09
C ILE A 239 1.11 -5.67 7.22
N LEU A 240 1.08 -6.07 5.95
CA LEU A 240 0.07 -5.69 4.97
C LEU A 240 -0.93 -6.83 4.81
N GLU A 241 -2.18 -6.46 4.59
CA GLU A 241 -3.26 -7.38 4.28
C GLU A 241 -3.81 -7.07 2.89
N PHE A 242 -3.84 -8.07 2.01
CA PHE A 242 -4.49 -7.94 0.71
C PHE A 242 -6.01 -8.09 0.88
N ILE A 243 -6.75 -7.10 0.42
CA ILE A 243 -8.22 -7.10 0.49
C ILE A 243 -8.78 -7.40 -0.90
N LYS A 244 -9.45 -8.56 -1.03
CA LYS A 244 -10.28 -8.83 -2.21
C LYS A 244 -11.60 -8.07 -2.05
N SER A 245 -11.97 -7.30 -3.06
CA SER A 245 -13.21 -6.55 -3.07
C SER A 245 -13.99 -6.84 -4.34
N ASP A 246 -15.18 -7.37 -4.17
CA ASP A 246 -16.16 -7.56 -5.24
C ASP A 246 -17.15 -6.39 -5.29
N LEU A 247 -16.95 -5.35 -4.44
CA LEU A 247 -17.81 -4.17 -4.35
C LEU A 247 -17.61 -3.26 -5.55
N LYS A 248 -18.66 -2.97 -6.26
CA LYS A 248 -18.66 -1.94 -7.31
C LYS A 248 -18.85 -0.56 -6.70
N ILE A 249 -18.51 0.51 -7.44
CA ILE A 249 -18.70 1.89 -6.96
C ILE A 249 -20.17 2.24 -6.80
N GLU A 250 -21.04 1.57 -7.55
CA GLU A 250 -22.49 1.68 -7.50
C GLU A 250 -23.07 1.10 -6.20
N ASP A 251 -22.37 0.17 -5.56
CA ASP A 251 -22.77 -0.42 -4.27
C ASP A 251 -22.59 0.54 -3.09
N VAL A 252 -21.95 1.68 -3.31
CA VAL A 252 -21.84 2.77 -2.33
C VAL A 252 -22.91 3.80 -2.63
N GLY A 253 -23.92 3.90 -1.77
CA GLY A 253 -24.99 4.91 -1.91
C GLY A 253 -24.44 6.33 -1.76
N GLY A 254 -24.82 7.26 -2.65
CA GLY A 254 -24.46 8.67 -2.57
C GLY A 254 -22.99 9.00 -2.89
N LEU A 255 -22.45 10.06 -2.24
CA LEU A 255 -21.08 10.53 -2.35
C LEU A 255 -20.66 10.96 -3.77
N GLU A 256 -21.54 11.56 -4.52
CA GLU A 256 -21.39 11.82 -5.96
C GLU A 256 -20.19 12.73 -6.31
N ASN A 257 -19.82 13.69 -5.44
CA ASN A 257 -18.64 14.53 -5.66
C ASN A 257 -17.34 13.70 -5.59
N LEU A 258 -17.25 12.83 -4.60
CA LEU A 258 -16.11 11.93 -4.44
C LEU A 258 -16.02 10.94 -5.61
N LYS A 259 -17.15 10.31 -5.99
CA LYS A 259 -17.22 9.40 -7.14
C LYS A 259 -16.78 10.10 -8.43
N ARG A 260 -17.25 11.33 -8.68
CA ARG A 260 -16.87 12.13 -9.84
C ARG A 260 -15.38 12.48 -9.85
N TRP A 261 -14.83 12.81 -8.68
CA TRP A 261 -13.41 13.10 -8.51
C TRP A 261 -12.55 11.87 -8.81
N LEU A 262 -12.94 10.70 -8.31
CA LEU A 262 -12.26 9.41 -8.55
C LEU A 262 -12.35 9.00 -10.03
N LYS A 263 -13.52 9.13 -10.66
CA LYS A 263 -13.72 8.78 -12.07
C LYS A 263 -12.85 9.62 -13.02
N LYS A 264 -12.57 10.88 -12.68
CA LYS A 264 -11.67 11.71 -13.47
C LYS A 264 -10.20 11.25 -13.40
N ARG A 265 -9.85 10.40 -12.43
CA ARG A 265 -8.49 9.94 -12.15
C ARG A 265 -8.25 8.46 -12.43
N ASP A 266 -9.24 7.72 -12.89
CA ASP A 266 -9.15 6.28 -13.15
C ASP A 266 -8.06 5.90 -14.17
N LYS A 267 -7.75 6.81 -15.10
CA LYS A 267 -6.74 6.63 -16.15
C LYS A 267 -5.39 7.30 -15.84
N SER A 268 -5.22 7.88 -14.66
CA SER A 268 -4.00 8.62 -14.31
C SER A 268 -2.75 7.73 -14.17
N TRP A 269 -2.92 6.41 -14.16
CA TRP A 269 -1.86 5.40 -14.09
C TRP A 269 -1.34 4.96 -15.45
N LEU A 270 -1.96 5.42 -16.55
CA LEU A 270 -1.60 5.03 -17.90
C LEU A 270 -0.51 5.97 -18.47
N ASP A 271 0.29 5.45 -19.37
CA ASP A 271 1.34 6.22 -20.07
C ASP A 271 0.76 7.45 -20.81
N SER A 272 -0.51 7.38 -21.20
CA SER A 272 -1.23 8.52 -21.79
C SER A 272 -1.31 9.73 -20.87
N ALA A 273 -1.51 9.52 -19.55
CA ALA A 273 -1.56 10.61 -18.58
C ALA A 273 -0.18 11.29 -18.42
N GLN A 274 0.90 10.52 -18.46
CA GLN A 274 2.27 11.05 -18.41
C GLN A 274 2.57 11.94 -19.65
N LYS A 275 2.07 11.57 -20.83
CA LYS A 275 2.19 12.40 -22.04
C LYS A 275 1.49 13.75 -21.91
N TYR A 276 0.43 13.85 -21.09
CA TYR A 276 -0.23 15.10 -20.74
C TYR A 276 0.49 15.86 -19.62
N GLY A 277 1.60 15.34 -19.08
CA GLY A 277 2.31 15.93 -17.93
C GLY A 277 1.59 15.77 -16.60
N LEU A 278 0.62 14.86 -16.48
CA LEU A 278 -0.13 14.62 -15.26
C LEU A 278 0.70 13.71 -14.33
N PRO A 279 0.95 14.13 -13.06
CA PRO A 279 1.55 13.25 -12.08
C PRO A 279 0.56 12.16 -11.64
N ALA A 280 1.09 11.01 -11.21
CA ALA A 280 0.27 10.00 -10.55
C ALA A 280 -0.37 10.58 -9.28
N PRO A 281 -1.68 10.35 -9.03
CA PRO A 281 -2.34 10.86 -7.84
C PRO A 281 -1.71 10.24 -6.57
N LYS A 282 -1.59 11.06 -5.53
CA LYS A 282 -0.94 10.66 -4.27
C LYS A 282 -1.90 9.93 -3.34
N GLY A 283 -3.11 10.45 -3.18
CA GLY A 283 -4.09 9.85 -2.30
C GLY A 283 -5.20 10.79 -1.86
N VAL A 284 -6.15 10.24 -1.13
CA VAL A 284 -7.26 10.98 -0.49
C VAL A 284 -7.33 10.67 1.00
N LEU A 285 -7.66 11.68 1.79
CA LEU A 285 -8.06 11.53 3.17
C LEU A 285 -9.59 11.67 3.25
N ILE A 286 -10.27 10.68 3.80
CA ILE A 286 -11.71 10.63 3.96
C ILE A 286 -12.04 10.75 5.44
N THR A 287 -12.59 11.87 5.85
CA THR A 287 -13.01 12.11 7.22
C THR A 287 -14.51 12.31 7.30
N GLY A 288 -15.08 12.18 8.47
CA GLY A 288 -16.50 12.44 8.66
C GLY A 288 -17.18 11.54 9.69
N VAL A 289 -18.50 11.55 9.70
CA VAL A 289 -19.33 10.85 10.68
C VAL A 289 -19.04 9.34 10.67
N PRO A 290 -18.83 8.70 11.83
CA PRO A 290 -18.69 7.25 11.91
C PRO A 290 -19.91 6.52 11.30
N GLY A 291 -19.70 5.34 10.70
CA GLY A 291 -20.80 4.55 10.11
C GLY A 291 -21.35 5.03 8.75
N CYS A 292 -20.79 6.10 8.16
CA CYS A 292 -21.22 6.62 6.86
C CYS A 292 -20.42 6.06 5.65
N GLY A 293 -19.91 4.83 5.74
CA GLY A 293 -19.37 4.09 4.60
C GLY A 293 -17.95 4.45 4.17
N LYS A 294 -17.15 5.19 4.98
CA LYS A 294 -15.77 5.60 4.64
C LYS A 294 -14.88 4.43 4.21
N SER A 295 -14.92 3.31 4.92
CA SER A 295 -14.11 2.12 4.62
C SER A 295 -14.57 1.36 3.36
N LEU A 296 -15.85 1.50 2.97
CA LEU A 296 -16.37 0.92 1.73
C LEU A 296 -15.79 1.62 0.50
N ILE A 297 -15.47 2.91 0.61
CA ILE A 297 -14.92 3.71 -0.48
C ILE A 297 -13.56 3.14 -0.95
N ALA A 298 -12.67 2.76 -0.03
CA ALA A 298 -11.38 2.17 -0.40
C ALA A 298 -11.55 0.90 -1.25
N LYS A 299 -12.50 0.04 -0.88
CA LYS A 299 -12.83 -1.18 -1.62
C LYS A 299 -13.42 -0.87 -3.00
N SER A 300 -14.28 0.13 -3.09
CA SER A 300 -14.91 0.54 -4.35
C SER A 300 -13.91 1.18 -5.32
N ILE A 301 -12.93 1.95 -4.82
CA ILE A 301 -11.85 2.51 -5.64
C ILE A 301 -11.03 1.39 -6.28
N SER A 302 -10.67 0.36 -5.49
CA SER A 302 -9.93 -0.81 -5.98
C SER A 302 -10.67 -1.51 -7.12
N ALA A 303 -11.95 -1.74 -6.97
CA ALA A 303 -12.77 -2.36 -8.01
C ALA A 303 -12.88 -1.48 -9.26
N MET A 304 -13.08 -0.17 -9.09
CA MET A 304 -13.21 0.77 -10.21
C MET A 304 -11.91 0.92 -11.00
N TRP A 305 -10.77 1.01 -10.33
CA TRP A 305 -9.47 1.20 -10.97
C TRP A 305 -8.77 -0.12 -11.33
N GLN A 306 -9.33 -1.25 -10.92
CA GLN A 306 -8.75 -2.59 -11.11
C GLN A 306 -7.31 -2.69 -10.56
N LEU A 307 -7.08 -2.05 -9.42
CA LEU A 307 -5.79 -2.05 -8.73
C LEU A 307 -5.86 -2.88 -7.44
N PRO A 308 -4.77 -3.57 -7.06
CA PRO A 308 -4.71 -4.32 -5.82
C PRO A 308 -4.90 -3.39 -4.61
N LEU A 309 -5.74 -3.81 -3.66
CA LEU A 309 -6.00 -3.10 -2.41
C LEU A 309 -5.21 -3.73 -1.27
N LEU A 310 -4.31 -2.95 -0.69
CA LEU A 310 -3.47 -3.33 0.43
C LEU A 310 -3.88 -2.55 1.68
N ARG A 311 -4.29 -3.25 2.74
CA ARG A 311 -4.60 -2.61 4.02
C ARG A 311 -3.36 -2.60 4.90
N LEU A 312 -2.99 -1.42 5.38
CA LEU A 312 -1.96 -1.25 6.40
C LEU A 312 -2.61 -1.31 7.78
N ASP A 313 -2.22 -2.32 8.56
CA ASP A 313 -2.67 -2.46 9.95
C ASP A 313 -1.74 -1.67 10.87
N MET A 314 -2.22 -0.49 11.31
CA MET A 314 -1.45 0.37 12.22
C MET A 314 -1.12 -0.34 13.54
N GLY A 315 -2.00 -1.21 14.04
CA GLY A 315 -1.74 -2.00 15.24
C GLY A 315 -0.53 -2.91 15.10
N LYS A 316 -0.36 -3.54 13.94
CA LYS A 316 0.80 -4.39 13.65
C LYS A 316 2.10 -3.59 13.49
N ILE A 317 2.04 -2.36 13.02
CA ILE A 317 3.20 -1.47 12.95
C ILE A 317 3.75 -1.20 14.35
N PHE A 318 2.86 -0.95 15.33
CA PHE A 318 3.23 -0.57 16.69
C PHE A 318 3.40 -1.76 17.66
N SER A 319 3.06 -2.99 17.26
CA SER A 319 3.07 -4.19 18.14
C SER A 319 4.46 -4.78 18.41
N GLY A 320 5.55 -4.15 17.94
CA GLY A 320 6.92 -4.63 18.07
C GLY A 320 7.70 -4.04 19.25
N ILE A 321 8.85 -4.63 19.55
CA ILE A 321 9.85 -4.09 20.49
C ILE A 321 10.37 -2.74 19.95
N VAL A 322 10.77 -1.84 20.84
CA VAL A 322 11.31 -0.51 20.50
C VAL A 322 12.41 -0.65 19.43
N GLY A 323 12.22 0.02 18.28
CA GLY A 323 13.11 -0.05 17.09
C GLY A 323 12.57 -0.89 15.93
N SER A 324 11.72 -1.89 16.18
CA SER A 324 11.12 -2.71 15.10
C SER A 324 9.99 -1.99 14.35
N SER A 325 9.33 -1.05 15.00
CA SER A 325 8.16 -0.35 14.46
C SER A 325 8.51 0.56 13.26
N GLU A 326 9.66 1.25 13.31
CA GLU A 326 10.16 2.05 12.18
C GLU A 326 10.57 1.16 11.01
N GLU A 327 11.23 0.04 11.29
CA GLU A 327 11.60 -0.96 10.29
C GLU A 327 10.34 -1.58 9.65
N ASN A 328 9.31 -1.88 10.44
CA ASN A 328 8.04 -2.38 9.94
C ASN A 328 7.37 -1.38 8.98
N MET A 329 7.37 -0.09 9.31
CA MET A 329 6.85 0.95 8.40
C MET A 329 7.64 1.00 7.11
N ARG A 330 8.98 0.97 7.16
CA ARG A 330 9.82 0.95 5.98
C ARG A 330 9.59 -0.28 5.11
N LYS A 331 9.48 -1.47 5.72
CA LYS A 331 9.14 -2.72 5.01
C LYS A 331 7.76 -2.66 4.36
N ALA A 332 6.76 -2.10 5.06
CA ALA A 332 5.44 -1.90 4.50
C ALA A 332 5.48 -0.99 3.26
N ILE A 333 6.16 0.14 3.35
CA ILE A 333 6.34 1.09 2.24
C ILE A 333 7.04 0.41 1.06
N GLN A 334 8.17 -0.26 1.29
CA GLN A 334 8.90 -0.98 0.24
C GLN A 334 8.03 -2.05 -0.45
N THR A 335 7.25 -2.81 0.33
CA THR A 335 6.33 -3.81 -0.21
C THR A 335 5.24 -3.19 -1.07
N VAL A 336 4.63 -2.09 -0.61
CA VAL A 336 3.58 -1.39 -1.37
C VAL A 336 4.13 -0.79 -2.67
N GLU A 337 5.31 -0.20 -2.62
CA GLU A 337 5.98 0.35 -3.80
C GLU A 337 6.38 -0.74 -4.80
N ALA A 338 6.85 -1.87 -4.30
CA ALA A 338 7.17 -3.02 -5.11
C ALA A 338 5.95 -3.55 -5.90
N ILE A 339 4.76 -3.51 -5.29
CA ILE A 339 3.51 -4.00 -5.89
C ILE A 339 2.82 -2.94 -6.75
N SER A 340 3.36 -1.72 -6.82
CA SER A 340 2.74 -0.62 -7.57
C SER A 340 2.59 -0.96 -9.08
N PRO A 341 1.51 -0.52 -9.75
CA PRO A 341 0.46 0.38 -9.24
C PRO A 341 -0.50 -0.31 -8.27
N SER A 342 -0.77 0.32 -7.12
CA SER A 342 -1.57 -0.26 -6.04
C SER A 342 -2.29 0.81 -5.21
N ILE A 343 -3.28 0.37 -4.43
CA ILE A 343 -3.98 1.21 -3.46
C ILE A 343 -3.56 0.78 -2.06
N LEU A 344 -3.04 1.72 -1.28
CA LEU A 344 -2.76 1.55 0.14
C LEU A 344 -3.90 2.13 0.96
N TRP A 345 -4.64 1.27 1.64
CA TRP A 345 -5.71 1.67 2.54
C TRP A 345 -5.23 1.68 3.98
N ILE A 346 -5.42 2.81 4.64
CA ILE A 346 -5.12 3.01 6.06
C ILE A 346 -6.44 3.37 6.74
N ASP A 347 -7.00 2.42 7.47
CA ASP A 347 -8.26 2.64 8.18
C ASP A 347 -8.00 3.25 9.55
N GLU A 348 -8.80 4.27 9.89
CA GLU A 348 -8.71 4.99 11.17
C GLU A 348 -7.27 5.42 11.49
N ILE A 349 -6.67 6.18 10.56
CA ILE A 349 -5.27 6.61 10.62
C ILE A 349 -4.93 7.31 11.95
N GLU A 350 -5.92 7.95 12.60
CA GLU A 350 -5.75 8.59 13.91
C GLU A 350 -5.37 7.62 15.03
N LYS A 351 -5.71 6.34 14.94
CA LYS A 351 -5.33 5.34 15.94
C LYS A 351 -3.82 5.18 16.07
N GLY A 352 -3.10 5.38 14.96
CA GLY A 352 -1.66 5.41 14.98
C GLY A 352 -1.06 6.61 15.72
N PHE A 353 -1.86 7.68 15.98
CA PHE A 353 -1.43 8.87 16.70
C PHE A 353 -1.86 8.91 18.16
N SER A 354 -2.74 7.99 18.59
CA SER A 354 -3.30 7.99 19.95
C SER A 354 -2.25 7.79 21.07
N GLY A 355 -1.07 7.24 20.75
CA GLY A 355 0.07 7.13 21.65
C GLY A 355 0.89 8.41 21.87
N LEU A 356 0.65 9.47 21.08
CA LEU A 356 1.44 10.71 21.14
C LEU A 356 1.16 11.56 22.38
N SER A 357 0.02 11.36 23.04
CA SER A 357 -0.39 12.11 24.23
C SER A 357 0.01 11.44 25.55
N SER A 358 0.51 10.22 25.55
CA SER A 358 1.01 9.53 26.76
C SER A 358 2.53 9.68 26.87
N SER A 359 2.99 10.13 28.02
CA SER A 359 4.37 10.57 28.32
C SER A 359 5.47 9.50 28.26
N GLY A 360 5.20 8.31 27.71
CA GLY A 360 6.17 7.20 27.67
C GLY A 360 6.71 6.80 26.30
N ASP A 361 6.02 7.08 25.20
CA ASP A 361 6.38 6.53 23.87
C ASP A 361 6.31 7.54 22.70
N SER A 362 6.27 8.84 23.03
CA SER A 362 6.07 9.93 22.05
C SER A 362 7.17 10.04 20.99
N GLY A 363 8.38 9.55 21.27
CA GLY A 363 9.52 9.64 20.33
C GLY A 363 9.43 8.65 19.17
N THR A 364 8.97 7.44 19.41
CA THR A 364 8.91 6.35 18.41
C THR A 364 7.76 6.59 17.44
N SER A 365 6.59 6.94 17.92
CA SER A 365 5.43 7.25 17.09
C SER A 365 5.70 8.42 16.14
N ASN A 366 6.36 9.48 16.62
CA ASN A 366 6.74 10.64 15.80
C ASN A 366 7.71 10.27 14.67
N ARG A 367 8.66 9.36 14.89
CA ARG A 367 9.62 8.92 13.87
C ARG A 367 8.95 8.07 12.78
N ILE A 368 8.08 7.13 13.18
CA ILE A 368 7.33 6.29 12.26
C ILE A 368 6.48 7.15 11.32
N PHE A 369 5.75 8.12 11.89
CA PHE A 369 4.96 9.04 11.09
C PHE A 369 5.80 9.99 10.27
N GLY A 370 6.94 10.46 10.77
CA GLY A 370 7.91 11.23 10.00
C GLY A 370 8.32 10.48 8.73
N THR A 371 8.65 9.20 8.84
CA THR A 371 8.98 8.33 7.71
C THR A 371 7.82 8.22 6.72
N PHE A 372 6.59 7.97 7.20
CA PHE A 372 5.40 7.89 6.36
C PHE A 372 5.08 9.22 5.67
N LEU A 373 5.15 10.34 6.39
CA LEU A 373 4.87 11.67 5.83
C LEU A 373 5.89 12.11 4.78
N THR A 374 7.17 11.80 5.01
CA THR A 374 8.25 12.05 4.04
C THR A 374 8.00 11.21 2.79
N TRP A 375 7.72 9.93 2.96
CA TRP A 375 7.37 9.07 1.84
C TRP A 375 6.17 9.58 1.05
N MET A 376 5.07 9.96 1.71
CA MET A 376 3.88 10.52 1.04
C MET A 376 4.20 11.76 0.20
N GLN A 377 5.16 12.57 0.64
CA GLN A 377 5.58 13.76 -0.07
C GLN A 377 6.47 13.44 -1.28
N GLU A 378 7.42 12.52 -1.12
CA GLU A 378 8.51 12.24 -2.04
C GLU A 378 8.25 11.07 -2.98
N LYS A 379 7.25 10.20 -2.69
CA LYS A 379 6.99 9.00 -3.47
C LYS A 379 6.82 9.30 -4.96
N THR A 380 7.52 8.54 -5.77
CA THR A 380 7.47 8.57 -7.23
C THR A 380 6.72 7.37 -7.81
N LYS A 381 6.66 6.27 -7.07
CA LYS A 381 5.95 5.06 -7.48
C LYS A 381 4.42 5.29 -7.45
N PRO A 382 3.65 4.71 -8.38
CA PRO A 382 2.20 4.91 -8.48
C PRO A 382 1.44 4.14 -7.40
N VAL A 383 1.56 4.58 -6.16
CA VAL A 383 0.78 4.09 -5.01
C VAL A 383 -0.26 5.14 -4.64
N PHE A 384 -1.54 4.79 -4.67
CA PHE A 384 -2.61 5.68 -4.24
C PHE A 384 -3.00 5.38 -2.80
N VAL A 385 -2.88 6.37 -1.92
CA VAL A 385 -3.20 6.20 -0.50
C VAL A 385 -4.64 6.62 -0.22
N VAL A 386 -5.43 5.73 0.34
CA VAL A 386 -6.78 6.01 0.86
C VAL A 386 -6.73 5.91 2.37
N ALA A 387 -6.71 7.04 3.04
CA ALA A 387 -6.76 7.08 4.49
C ALA A 387 -8.16 7.46 4.97
N THR A 388 -8.67 6.79 6.01
CA THR A 388 -9.92 7.17 6.68
C THR A 388 -9.63 7.71 8.07
N ALA A 389 -10.45 8.67 8.53
CA ALA A 389 -10.36 9.21 9.89
C ALA A 389 -11.77 9.47 10.46
N ASN A 390 -11.99 9.03 11.70
CA ASN A 390 -13.19 9.35 12.47
C ASN A 390 -12.99 10.58 13.35
N ASN A 391 -11.78 10.79 13.84
CA ASN A 391 -11.41 11.95 14.66
C ASN A 391 -10.28 12.75 14.00
N ILE A 392 -10.65 13.75 13.23
CA ILE A 392 -9.71 14.60 12.51
C ILE A 392 -8.86 15.48 13.44
N HIS A 393 -9.35 15.79 14.64
CA HIS A 393 -8.64 16.62 15.62
C HIS A 393 -7.42 15.89 16.23
N SER A 394 -7.42 14.57 16.20
CA SER A 394 -6.28 13.75 16.65
C SER A 394 -5.16 13.64 15.60
N LEU A 395 -5.36 14.16 14.39
CA LEU A 395 -4.36 14.10 13.33
C LEU A 395 -3.38 15.27 13.42
N PRO A 396 -2.08 15.04 13.24
CA PRO A 396 -1.09 16.12 13.16
C PRO A 396 -1.39 17.07 12.00
N ALA A 397 -1.21 18.37 12.23
CA ALA A 397 -1.42 19.41 11.22
C ALA A 397 -0.57 19.18 9.95
N GLU A 398 0.59 18.54 10.11
CA GLU A 398 1.49 18.18 9.02
C GLU A 398 0.81 17.24 8.00
N LEU A 399 0.04 16.26 8.45
CA LEU A 399 -0.67 15.33 7.58
C LEU A 399 -1.68 16.04 6.66
N LEU A 400 -2.28 17.12 7.15
CA LEU A 400 -3.31 17.89 6.48
C LEU A 400 -2.77 18.94 5.51
N ARG A 401 -1.43 19.11 5.42
CA ARG A 401 -0.81 20.05 4.50
C ARG A 401 -0.94 19.59 3.05
N LYS A 402 -1.15 20.55 2.14
CA LYS A 402 -1.17 20.28 0.69
C LYS A 402 0.13 19.62 0.22
N GLY A 403 0.02 18.71 -0.74
CA GLY A 403 1.14 18.00 -1.32
C GLY A 403 1.37 16.58 -0.77
N ARG A 404 0.62 16.17 0.27
CA ARG A 404 0.58 14.79 0.79
C ARG A 404 -0.63 14.03 0.30
N PHE A 405 -1.82 14.52 0.60
CA PHE A 405 -3.06 14.08 -0.05
C PHE A 405 -3.43 15.08 -1.15
N ASP A 406 -4.01 14.57 -2.22
CA ASP A 406 -4.51 15.40 -3.32
C ASP A 406 -5.76 16.14 -2.89
N GLU A 407 -6.59 15.48 -2.04
CA GLU A 407 -7.83 16.07 -1.54
C GLU A 407 -8.22 15.46 -0.19
N ILE A 408 -8.96 16.24 0.61
CA ILE A 408 -9.60 15.81 1.85
C ILE A 408 -11.11 15.86 1.64
N PHE A 409 -11.76 14.71 1.74
CA PHE A 409 -13.21 14.61 1.61
C PHE A 409 -13.89 14.48 2.96
N PHE A 410 -14.96 15.21 3.13
CA PHE A 410 -15.84 15.09 4.29
C PHE A 410 -17.11 14.32 3.93
N VAL A 411 -17.36 13.24 4.65
CA VAL A 411 -18.57 12.41 4.57
C VAL A 411 -19.47 12.75 5.75
N ASP A 412 -20.59 13.38 5.46
CA ASP A 412 -21.61 13.75 6.45
C ASP A 412 -22.64 12.64 6.64
N LEU A 413 -23.65 12.88 7.48
CA LEU A 413 -24.84 12.04 7.54
C LEU A 413 -25.49 11.95 6.15
N PRO A 414 -26.02 10.78 5.76
CA PRO A 414 -26.62 10.62 4.43
C PRO A 414 -27.88 11.47 4.28
N THR A 415 -28.02 12.12 3.13
CA THR A 415 -29.22 12.85 2.72
C THR A 415 -30.39 11.86 2.50
N MET A 416 -31.60 12.35 2.36
CA MET A 416 -32.76 11.51 2.08
C MET A 416 -32.55 10.65 0.84
N LYS A 417 -32.03 11.22 -0.25
CA LYS A 417 -31.72 10.51 -1.47
C LYS A 417 -30.67 9.42 -1.25
N GLU A 418 -29.58 9.73 -0.50
CA GLU A 418 -28.54 8.76 -0.17
C GLU A 418 -29.07 7.64 0.73
N ARG A 419 -29.97 7.93 1.68
CA ARG A 419 -30.63 6.89 2.49
C ARG A 419 -31.50 5.97 1.64
N MET A 420 -32.23 6.49 0.66
CA MET A 420 -32.97 5.67 -0.30
C MET A 420 -32.03 4.70 -1.06
N ASP A 421 -30.90 5.21 -1.54
CA ASP A 421 -29.92 4.39 -2.24
C ASP A 421 -29.30 3.33 -1.31
N ILE A 422 -28.99 3.68 -0.06
CA ILE A 422 -28.45 2.74 0.94
C ILE A 422 -29.49 1.65 1.25
N PHE A 423 -30.76 1.99 1.49
CA PHE A 423 -31.82 0.99 1.65
C PHE A 423 -31.93 0.08 0.43
N ARG A 424 -31.94 0.64 -0.77
CA ARG A 424 -32.01 -0.13 -2.03
C ARG A 424 -30.89 -1.15 -2.12
N VAL A 425 -29.65 -0.74 -1.89
CA VAL A 425 -28.49 -1.62 -1.94
C VAL A 425 -28.60 -2.75 -0.90
N HIS A 426 -28.92 -2.44 0.34
CA HIS A 426 -28.98 -3.45 1.40
C HIS A 426 -30.18 -4.39 1.28
N MET A 427 -31.33 -3.91 0.79
CA MET A 427 -32.50 -4.73 0.51
C MET A 427 -32.26 -5.65 -0.69
N GLN A 428 -31.76 -5.15 -1.80
CA GLN A 428 -31.48 -5.95 -2.99
C GLN A 428 -30.46 -7.04 -2.72
N LYS A 429 -29.51 -6.81 -1.81
CA LYS A 429 -28.52 -7.81 -1.42
C LYS A 429 -29.09 -8.94 -0.55
N ARG A 430 -30.13 -8.67 0.23
CA ARG A 430 -30.66 -9.61 1.24
C ARG A 430 -32.04 -10.17 0.90
N LEU A 431 -32.89 -9.39 0.28
CA LEU A 431 -34.24 -9.80 -0.13
C LEU A 431 -34.19 -10.40 -1.54
N ILE A 432 -33.61 -11.61 -1.66
CA ILE A 432 -33.45 -12.31 -2.93
C ILE A 432 -34.52 -13.42 -3.08
N ASP A 433 -34.88 -14.05 -1.96
CA ASP A 433 -35.80 -15.18 -1.96
C ASP A 433 -37.25 -14.70 -2.04
N PRO A 434 -38.03 -15.14 -3.05
CA PRO A 434 -39.44 -14.76 -3.20
C PRO A 434 -40.33 -15.14 -2.00
N GLN A 435 -40.00 -16.20 -1.26
CA GLN A 435 -40.75 -16.61 -0.07
C GLN A 435 -40.56 -15.62 1.08
N VAL A 436 -39.33 -15.08 1.22
CA VAL A 436 -39.01 -14.07 2.22
C VAL A 436 -39.67 -12.72 1.85
N MET A 437 -39.69 -12.38 0.58
CA MET A 437 -40.31 -11.15 0.10
C MET A 437 -41.84 -11.18 0.17
N GLY A 438 -42.46 -12.32 -0.14
CA GLY A 438 -43.94 -12.41 -0.19
C GLY A 438 -44.55 -11.37 -1.13
N HIS A 439 -45.34 -10.45 -0.57
CA HIS A 439 -45.94 -9.32 -1.30
C HIS A 439 -45.16 -8.01 -1.15
N PHE A 440 -44.03 -8.02 -0.45
CA PHE A 440 -43.21 -6.82 -0.25
C PHE A 440 -42.41 -6.50 -1.52
N GLU A 441 -42.60 -5.31 -2.06
CA GLU A 441 -41.91 -4.81 -3.25
C GLU A 441 -40.96 -3.67 -2.91
N ILE A 442 -39.72 -3.76 -3.41
CA ILE A 442 -38.74 -2.68 -3.30
C ILE A 442 -39.02 -1.65 -4.40
N ASN A 443 -39.87 -0.69 -4.10
CA ASN A 443 -40.24 0.42 -5.01
C ASN A 443 -39.86 1.77 -4.41
N ASP A 444 -39.84 2.82 -5.23
CA ASP A 444 -39.40 4.15 -4.80
C ASP A 444 -40.27 4.72 -3.67
N GLY A 445 -41.58 4.41 -3.64
CA GLY A 445 -42.47 4.87 -2.57
C GLY A 445 -42.12 4.26 -1.20
N VAL A 446 -41.78 2.97 -1.15
CA VAL A 446 -41.30 2.30 0.07
C VAL A 446 -39.98 2.89 0.52
N LEU A 447 -39.04 3.07 -0.41
CA LEU A 447 -37.71 3.62 -0.12
C LEU A 447 -37.81 5.06 0.39
N GLU A 448 -38.67 5.88 -0.22
CA GLU A 448 -38.91 7.26 0.21
C GLU A 448 -39.46 7.32 1.63
N ARG A 449 -40.49 6.52 1.93
CA ARG A 449 -41.06 6.45 3.27
C ARG A 449 -40.08 6.00 4.33
N LEU A 450 -39.26 4.97 4.05
CA LEU A 450 -38.19 4.52 4.95
C LEU A 450 -37.12 5.59 5.15
N ALA A 451 -36.75 6.30 4.08
CA ALA A 451 -35.79 7.39 4.15
C ALA A 451 -36.32 8.58 4.98
N GLN A 452 -37.63 8.89 4.91
CA GLN A 452 -38.26 9.89 5.76
C GLN A 452 -38.20 9.50 7.24
N LEU A 453 -38.53 8.25 7.56
CA LEU A 453 -38.53 7.74 8.94
C LEU A 453 -37.10 7.65 9.56
N THR A 454 -36.08 7.61 8.74
CA THR A 454 -34.67 7.43 9.17
C THR A 454 -33.83 8.70 9.04
N GLU A 455 -34.45 9.89 9.21
CA GLU A 455 -33.70 11.14 9.25
C GLU A 455 -32.68 11.13 10.40
N GLY A 456 -31.41 11.45 10.08
CA GLY A 456 -30.32 11.46 11.06
C GLY A 456 -29.63 10.11 11.29
N TYR A 457 -30.06 9.04 10.65
CA TYR A 457 -29.42 7.75 10.72
C TYR A 457 -28.20 7.67 9.82
N VAL A 458 -27.16 6.94 10.25
CA VAL A 458 -25.96 6.65 9.45
C VAL A 458 -26.18 5.41 8.58
N GLY A 459 -25.33 5.23 7.57
CA GLY A 459 -25.47 4.10 6.65
C GLY A 459 -25.41 2.72 7.34
N ALA A 460 -24.57 2.57 8.37
CA ALA A 460 -24.48 1.33 9.15
C ALA A 460 -25.77 1.04 9.95
N GLU A 461 -26.45 2.08 10.42
CA GLU A 461 -27.74 1.92 11.12
C GLU A 461 -28.84 1.53 10.14
N VAL A 462 -28.85 2.11 8.93
CA VAL A 462 -29.77 1.71 7.86
C VAL A 462 -29.58 0.23 7.49
N GLU A 463 -28.33 -0.23 7.37
CA GLU A 463 -28.04 -1.66 7.18
C GLU A 463 -28.61 -2.51 8.33
N GLN A 464 -28.38 -2.08 9.57
CA GLN A 464 -28.87 -2.79 10.76
C GLN A 464 -30.39 -2.84 10.82
N ILE A 465 -31.10 -1.77 10.41
CA ILE A 465 -32.57 -1.75 10.31
C ILE A 465 -33.05 -2.83 9.35
N VAL A 466 -32.44 -2.96 8.16
CA VAL A 466 -32.81 -4.03 7.20
C VAL A 466 -32.61 -5.41 7.80
N ILE A 467 -31.50 -5.62 8.52
CA ILE A 467 -31.20 -6.89 9.18
C ILE A 467 -32.23 -7.18 10.31
N SER A 468 -32.54 -6.18 11.14
CA SER A 468 -33.48 -6.31 12.25
C SER A 468 -34.90 -6.59 11.77
N ALA A 469 -35.34 -5.94 10.69
CA ALA A 469 -36.64 -6.22 10.07
C ALA A 469 -36.73 -7.66 9.55
N LEU A 470 -35.64 -8.20 8.97
CA LEU A 470 -35.57 -9.61 8.57
C LEU A 470 -35.66 -10.56 9.76
N PHE A 471 -35.02 -10.22 10.89
CA PHE A 471 -35.12 -11.04 12.11
C PHE A 471 -36.53 -11.04 12.70
N GLU A 472 -37.27 -9.91 12.65
CA GLU A 472 -38.67 -9.86 13.08
C GLU A 472 -39.52 -10.84 12.26
N ALA A 473 -39.47 -10.74 10.92
CA ALA A 473 -40.20 -11.62 10.02
C ALA A 473 -39.81 -13.11 10.20
N TYR A 474 -38.49 -13.37 10.31
CA TYR A 474 -37.97 -14.73 10.49
C TYR A 474 -38.42 -15.36 11.81
N SER A 475 -38.45 -14.59 12.90
CA SER A 475 -38.87 -15.10 14.21
C SER A 475 -40.35 -15.50 14.26
N GLU A 476 -41.16 -14.95 13.37
CA GLU A 476 -42.59 -15.24 13.24
C GLU A 476 -42.89 -16.20 12.08
N ASP A 477 -41.85 -16.76 11.42
CA ASP A 477 -41.92 -17.70 10.29
C ASP A 477 -42.83 -17.19 9.13
N ARG A 478 -42.72 -15.92 8.79
CA ARG A 478 -43.49 -15.23 7.74
C ARG A 478 -42.62 -14.41 6.79
N SER A 479 -43.23 -13.98 5.70
CA SER A 479 -42.61 -13.00 4.80
C SER A 479 -42.49 -11.62 5.49
N ILE A 480 -41.52 -10.84 5.03
CA ILE A 480 -41.27 -9.47 5.53
C ILE A 480 -42.40 -8.53 5.11
N ASP A 481 -42.72 -7.57 5.99
CA ASP A 481 -43.62 -6.48 5.69
C ASP A 481 -43.07 -5.10 6.10
N PHE A 482 -43.76 -4.03 5.77
CA PHE A 482 -43.30 -2.67 6.10
C PHE A 482 -43.28 -2.41 7.62
N GLY A 483 -44.17 -3.04 8.38
CA GLY A 483 -44.23 -2.90 9.84
C GLY A 483 -42.99 -3.42 10.55
N ASP A 484 -42.29 -4.40 9.98
CA ASP A 484 -41.03 -4.89 10.52
C ASP A 484 -39.94 -3.83 10.50
N PHE A 485 -39.88 -3.06 9.41
CA PHE A 485 -38.96 -1.93 9.33
C PHE A 485 -39.36 -0.80 10.30
N GLU A 486 -40.67 -0.50 10.46
CA GLU A 486 -41.13 0.50 11.44
C GLU A 486 -40.76 0.10 12.87
N LYS A 487 -40.94 -1.18 13.22
CA LYS A 487 -40.49 -1.72 14.55
C LYS A 487 -38.99 -1.54 14.73
N ALA A 488 -38.19 -1.93 13.74
CA ALA A 488 -36.72 -1.84 13.79
C ALA A 488 -36.24 -0.37 13.93
N ILE A 489 -36.86 0.55 13.21
CA ILE A 489 -36.58 2.00 13.28
C ILE A 489 -36.90 2.54 14.69
N ASN A 490 -38.07 2.21 15.24
CA ASN A 490 -38.50 2.71 16.55
C ASN A 490 -37.63 2.18 17.70
N ASN A 491 -37.03 1.02 17.53
CA ASN A 491 -36.11 0.40 18.50
C ASN A 491 -34.66 0.90 18.39
N THR A 492 -34.33 1.73 17.40
CA THR A 492 -32.97 2.20 17.14
C THR A 492 -32.84 3.69 17.43
N VAL A 493 -31.93 4.08 18.34
CA VAL A 493 -31.61 5.49 18.59
C VAL A 493 -30.48 5.92 17.64
N PRO A 494 -30.71 6.94 16.77
CA PRO A 494 -29.73 7.31 15.78
C PRO A 494 -28.48 7.97 16.38
N LEU A 495 -27.32 7.71 15.77
CA LEU A 495 -26.02 8.23 16.15
C LEU A 495 -26.01 9.77 16.16
N SER A 496 -26.77 10.38 15.31
CA SER A 496 -26.92 11.85 15.23
C SER A 496 -27.42 12.48 16.53
N ILE A 497 -28.15 11.71 17.35
CA ILE A 497 -28.61 12.14 18.68
C ILE A 497 -27.56 11.83 19.74
N THR A 498 -27.03 10.59 19.75
CA THR A 498 -26.09 10.12 20.78
C THR A 498 -24.71 10.79 20.69
N GLN A 499 -24.30 11.25 19.49
CA GLN A 499 -23.01 11.90 19.24
C GLN A 499 -23.16 13.29 18.58
N ALA A 500 -24.21 14.02 18.92
CA ALA A 500 -24.53 15.31 18.30
C ALA A 500 -23.37 16.33 18.39
N GLU A 501 -22.73 16.45 19.55
CA GLU A 501 -21.63 17.39 19.78
C GLU A 501 -20.41 17.04 18.93
N GLN A 502 -20.04 15.75 18.84
CA GLN A 502 -18.92 15.30 18.05
C GLN A 502 -19.17 15.57 16.55
N ILE A 503 -20.38 15.29 16.07
CA ILE A 503 -20.75 15.54 14.68
C ILE A 503 -20.69 17.04 14.38
N HIS A 504 -21.16 17.88 15.29
CA HIS A 504 -21.09 19.34 15.14
C HIS A 504 -19.66 19.84 15.03
N SER A 505 -18.78 19.42 15.93
CA SER A 505 -17.36 19.78 15.91
C SER A 505 -16.65 19.38 14.62
N ILE A 506 -16.90 18.15 14.12
CA ILE A 506 -16.30 17.68 12.87
C ILE A 506 -16.83 18.48 11.67
N ARG A 507 -18.12 18.84 11.65
CA ARG A 507 -18.73 19.68 10.60
C ARG A 507 -18.13 21.07 10.55
N GLU A 508 -17.92 21.72 11.69
CA GLU A 508 -17.27 23.04 11.75
C GLU A 508 -15.86 23.00 11.16
N TRP A 509 -15.08 22.01 11.54
CA TRP A 509 -13.74 21.81 10.98
C TRP A 509 -13.80 21.59 9.45
N ALA A 510 -14.70 20.72 8.99
CA ALA A 510 -14.82 20.32 7.59
C ALA A 510 -15.28 21.46 6.67
N ASN A 511 -16.14 22.35 7.15
CA ASN A 511 -16.64 23.48 6.37
C ASN A 511 -15.53 24.42 5.88
N VAL A 512 -14.40 24.45 6.58
CA VAL A 512 -13.26 25.34 6.24
C VAL A 512 -12.17 24.57 5.48
N ARG A 513 -12.00 23.25 5.69
CA ARG A 513 -10.79 22.53 5.30
C ARG A 513 -11.00 21.33 4.37
N ALA A 514 -12.24 20.90 4.18
CA ALA A 514 -12.51 19.69 3.41
C ALA A 514 -13.53 19.93 2.29
N VAL A 515 -13.43 19.13 1.24
CA VAL A 515 -14.42 19.10 0.17
C VAL A 515 -15.55 18.16 0.57
N ALA A 516 -16.78 18.60 0.40
CA ALA A 516 -17.91 17.74 0.67
C ALA A 516 -18.00 16.57 -0.30
N ALA A 517 -18.12 15.36 0.21
CA ALA A 517 -18.28 14.16 -0.61
C ALA A 517 -19.63 14.16 -1.37
N THR A 518 -20.65 14.78 -0.79
CA THR A 518 -22.01 14.94 -1.34
C THR A 518 -22.18 16.33 -1.96
N PRO A 519 -22.88 16.49 -3.10
CA PRO A 519 -23.17 17.77 -3.73
C PRO A 519 -23.92 18.75 -2.80
N LYS A 520 -23.71 20.06 -3.02
CA LYS A 520 -24.36 21.10 -2.22
C LYS A 520 -25.87 21.14 -2.41
N GLU A 521 -26.33 20.79 -3.60
CA GLU A 521 -27.74 20.75 -3.97
C GLU A 521 -28.49 19.71 -3.13
N ASP A 522 -27.90 18.53 -2.93
CA ASP A 522 -28.49 17.46 -2.13
C ASP A 522 -28.48 17.77 -0.61
N ARG A 523 -27.74 18.81 -0.19
CA ARG A 523 -27.64 19.27 1.21
C ARG A 523 -28.62 20.40 1.56
N ALA A 524 -29.39 20.90 0.61
CA ALA A 524 -30.29 22.04 0.83
C ALA A 524 -31.32 21.77 1.93
N GLU A 525 -31.70 20.49 2.13
CA GLU A 525 -32.63 20.05 3.17
C GLU A 525 -32.10 20.31 4.60
N TYR A 526 -30.79 20.25 4.81
CA TYR A 526 -30.17 20.54 6.12
C TYR A 526 -30.10 22.04 6.44
N LYS A 527 -30.11 22.91 5.44
CA LYS A 527 -30.07 24.37 5.64
C LYS A 527 -31.39 24.96 6.09
N SER A 528 -32.50 24.43 5.59
CA SER A 528 -33.85 24.97 5.93
C SER A 528 -34.23 24.76 7.40
N LYS A 529 -33.74 23.68 8.04
CA LYS A 529 -34.00 23.43 9.47
C LYS A 529 -33.02 24.16 10.41
N LYS A 530 -31.83 24.54 9.94
CA LYS A 530 -30.85 25.30 10.76
C LYS A 530 -31.30 26.73 11.07
N GLU A 531 -32.13 27.34 10.20
CA GLU A 531 -32.69 28.66 10.45
C GLU A 531 -33.81 28.64 11.50
N ILE A 532 -34.44 27.49 11.76
CA ILE A 532 -35.51 27.34 12.75
C ILE A 532 -34.97 27.06 14.17
N VAL A 533 -33.77 26.47 14.29
CA VAL A 533 -33.18 26.05 15.61
C VAL A 533 -32.24 27.11 16.18
N LEU A 534 -31.78 28.06 15.38
CA LEU A 534 -30.90 29.15 15.81
C LEU A 534 -31.63 30.51 15.76
N SER A 535 -32.85 30.59 16.29
CA SER A 535 -33.27 31.84 16.88
C SER A 535 -32.33 32.11 18.06
N PRO A 536 -31.58 33.21 18.07
CA PRO A 536 -30.82 33.53 19.25
C PRO A 536 -31.75 33.55 20.44
N PRO A 537 -31.33 33.06 21.62
CA PRO A 537 -32.15 33.24 22.81
C PRO A 537 -32.49 34.71 22.93
N PRO A 538 -33.71 35.05 23.40
CA PRO A 538 -34.10 36.44 23.59
C PRO A 538 -32.98 37.11 24.38
N LYS A 539 -32.50 38.25 23.88
CA LYS A 539 -31.56 39.07 24.65
C LYS A 539 -32.26 39.38 25.96
N ASP A 540 -31.84 38.76 27.02
CA ASP A 540 -32.21 39.19 28.35
C ASP A 540 -31.69 40.62 28.50
N GLU A 541 -32.62 41.53 28.53
CA GLU A 541 -32.37 42.89 28.90
C GLU A 541 -31.86 42.91 30.33
N ASP A 542 -30.68 43.50 30.51
CA ASP A 542 -30.17 44.11 31.70
C ASP A 542 -30.44 43.41 33.08
N VAL A 543 -29.62 42.44 33.40
CA VAL A 543 -29.26 42.23 34.80
C VAL A 543 -27.85 42.72 35.03
N ARG A 544 -27.73 44.02 35.36
CA ARG A 544 -26.53 44.61 35.94
C ARG A 544 -26.30 43.97 37.30
N MET A 545 -25.44 42.96 37.41
CA MET A 545 -24.84 42.63 38.68
C MET A 545 -23.72 43.63 38.95
N GLU A 546 -23.99 44.57 39.85
CA GLU A 546 -22.96 45.38 40.49
C GLU A 546 -22.13 44.45 41.39
N ARG A 547 -20.99 44.00 40.89
CA ARG A 547 -19.90 43.51 41.74
C ARG A 547 -18.86 44.63 41.82
N GLY A 548 -18.76 45.20 43.05
CA GLY A 548 -17.71 46.14 43.38
C GLY A 548 -16.34 45.47 43.16
N GLY A 549 -15.64 45.92 42.16
CA GLY A 549 -14.24 45.67 41.89
C GLY A 549 -13.47 46.96 42.00
N ARG A 550 -12.40 46.97 42.84
CA ARG A 550 -11.46 48.10 42.98
C ARG A 550 -10.88 48.40 41.61
N ALA A 551 -11.01 49.67 41.22
CA ALA A 551 -10.23 50.25 40.12
C ALA A 551 -8.76 50.36 40.58
N VAL A 552 -7.86 49.87 39.75
CA VAL A 552 -6.41 50.09 39.86
C VAL A 552 -6.05 51.06 38.74
N ASP A 553 -5.67 52.29 39.09
CA ASP A 553 -5.07 53.27 38.19
C ASP A 553 -3.59 52.90 37.98
N PHE A 554 -3.22 52.85 36.70
CA PHE A 554 -1.85 52.99 36.24
C PHE A 554 -1.71 54.21 35.34
#